data_b55d311a3ed620a04dfac7e2c950acf8
#
_entry.id   b55d311a3ed620a04dfac7e2c950acf8
#
_cell.length_a   1.000
_cell.length_b   1.000
_cell.length_c   1.000
_cell.angle_alpha   90.00
_cell.angle_beta   90.00
_cell.angle_gamma   90.00
#
_symmetry.space_group_name_H-M   'P 1'
#
loop_
_entity.id
_entity.type
_entity.pdbx_description
1 polymer ?
#
loop_
_entity_poly.entity_id
_entity_poly.type
_entity_poly.pdbx_seq_one_letter_code
_entity_poly.pdbx_strand_id
1 'polypeptide(L)'
;MKITLITVGKIKEKYLKDAIAEYSKRLSRYCKLEIIEVADEKTPDNASETVEDGIRDKEGERILKYVKDDAYVVTLEIKGKLLTSEELAEKIDKLGIQGTSHIIFIIGGSIGLGKEVLKRS
;
A
#
# COMPACT_ATOMS: atom_id res chain seq x y z
N MET A 1 -14.97 9.69 0.64
CA MET A 1 -13.52 9.34 0.57
C MET A 1 -13.39 7.88 0.19
N LYS A 2 -12.61 7.61 -0.83
CA LYS A 2 -12.23 6.25 -1.20
C LYS A 2 -10.81 5.98 -0.70
N ILE A 3 -10.61 4.83 -0.08
CA ILE A 3 -9.28 4.39 0.36
C ILE A 3 -8.98 3.04 -0.29
N THR A 4 -7.87 2.97 -0.98
CA THR A 4 -7.38 1.74 -1.59
C THR A 4 -6.11 1.30 -0.87
N LEU A 5 -6.03 0.04 -0.52
CA LEU A 5 -4.84 -0.57 0.04
C LEU A 5 -4.29 -1.55 -0.99
N ILE A 6 -3.09 -1.29 -1.49
CA ILE A 6 -2.42 -2.18 -2.44
C ILE A 6 -1.31 -2.91 -1.71
N THR A 7 -1.36 -4.23 -1.72
CA THR A 7 -0.36 -5.06 -1.05
C THR A 7 0.30 -6.00 -2.05
N VAL A 8 1.58 -6.29 -1.82
CA VAL A 8 2.34 -7.28 -2.59
C VAL A 8 2.27 -8.61 -1.86
N GLY A 9 1.77 -9.65 -2.55
CA GLY A 9 1.57 -10.96 -1.97
C GLY A 9 0.21 -11.14 -1.33
N LYS A 10 -0.06 -12.36 -0.86
CA LYS A 10 -1.34 -12.74 -0.26
C LYS A 10 -1.17 -13.04 1.22
N ILE A 11 -2.17 -12.65 2.00
CA ILE A 11 -2.24 -13.04 3.40
C ILE A 11 -2.74 -14.47 3.47
N LYS A 12 -1.95 -15.35 4.10
CA LYS A 12 -2.25 -16.79 4.14
C LYS A 12 -2.89 -17.24 5.44
N GLU A 13 -2.58 -16.58 6.55
CA GLU A 13 -3.09 -16.97 7.87
C GLU A 13 -4.57 -16.60 8.00
N LYS A 14 -5.37 -17.56 8.38
CA LYS A 14 -6.81 -17.40 8.52
C LYS A 14 -7.18 -16.29 9.52
N TYR A 15 -6.46 -16.24 10.64
CA TYR A 15 -6.78 -15.25 11.68
C TYR A 15 -6.54 -13.80 11.19
N LEU A 16 -5.56 -13.58 10.31
CA LEU A 16 -5.30 -12.28 9.71
C LEU A 16 -6.39 -11.93 8.69
N LYS A 17 -6.82 -12.89 7.89
CA LYS A 17 -7.93 -12.69 6.95
C LYS A 17 -9.21 -12.32 7.67
N ASP A 18 -9.49 -13.01 8.77
CA ASP A 18 -10.68 -12.75 9.58
C ASP A 18 -10.63 -11.36 10.21
N ALA A 19 -9.46 -10.97 10.72
CA ALA A 19 -9.27 -9.63 11.29
C ALA A 19 -9.47 -8.54 10.25
N ILE A 20 -8.90 -8.70 9.05
CA ILE A 20 -9.05 -7.75 7.95
C ILE A 20 -10.51 -7.63 7.54
N ALA A 21 -11.23 -8.75 7.43
CA ALA A 21 -12.65 -8.74 7.09
C ALA A 21 -13.46 -7.95 8.12
N GLU A 22 -13.17 -8.13 9.41
CA GLU A 22 -13.87 -7.42 10.48
C GLU A 22 -13.58 -5.92 10.44
N TYR A 23 -12.32 -5.51 10.32
CA TYR A 23 -11.98 -4.09 10.24
C TYR A 23 -12.50 -3.45 8.96
N SER A 24 -12.48 -4.16 7.84
CA SER A 24 -13.03 -3.67 6.58
C SER A 24 -14.53 -3.39 6.70
N LYS A 25 -15.24 -4.28 7.39
CA LYS A 25 -16.67 -4.10 7.65
C LYS A 25 -16.93 -2.85 8.49
N ARG A 26 -16.14 -2.62 9.53
CA ARG A 26 -16.28 -1.44 10.39
C ARG A 26 -15.98 -0.16 9.63
N LEU A 27 -14.94 -0.16 8.79
CA LEU A 27 -14.53 1.00 8.02
C LEU A 27 -15.51 1.37 6.92
N SER A 28 -16.37 0.44 6.48
CA SER A 28 -17.34 0.70 5.43
C SER A 28 -18.32 1.82 5.76
N ARG A 29 -18.47 2.17 7.04
CA ARG A 29 -19.29 3.30 7.49
C ARG A 29 -18.64 4.66 7.21
N TYR A 30 -17.31 4.70 7.08
CA TYR A 30 -16.54 5.94 7.05
C TYR A 30 -15.92 6.22 5.69
N CYS A 31 -15.68 5.17 4.91
CA CYS A 31 -15.04 5.29 3.62
C CYS A 31 -15.39 4.10 2.73
N LYS A 32 -15.16 4.26 1.44
CA LYS A 32 -15.21 3.13 0.51
C LYS A 32 -13.83 2.50 0.48
N LEU A 33 -13.67 1.33 1.08
CA LEU A 33 -12.40 0.63 1.18
C LEU A 33 -12.29 -0.44 0.11
N GLU A 34 -11.16 -0.45 -0.58
CA GLU A 34 -10.81 -1.46 -1.57
C GLU A 34 -9.43 -2.02 -1.23
N ILE A 35 -9.29 -3.35 -1.21
CA ILE A 35 -8.00 -4.00 -0.98
C ILE A 35 -7.62 -4.75 -2.25
N ILE A 36 -6.45 -4.44 -2.78
CA ILE A 36 -5.91 -5.05 -4.00
C ILE A 36 -4.63 -5.78 -3.63
N GLU A 37 -4.61 -7.09 -3.87
CA GLU A 37 -3.41 -7.90 -3.70
C GLU A 37 -2.78 -8.11 -5.08
N VAL A 38 -1.52 -7.68 -5.25
CA VAL A 38 -0.77 -7.93 -6.48
C VAL A 38 0.19 -9.09 -6.26
N ALA A 39 0.49 -9.82 -7.33
CA ALA A 39 1.38 -10.97 -7.25
C ALA A 39 2.79 -10.52 -6.86
N ASP A 40 3.41 -11.26 -5.95
CA ASP A 40 4.81 -11.07 -5.61
C ASP A 40 5.72 -11.85 -6.57
N GLU A 41 6.98 -11.42 -6.66
CA GLU A 41 8.02 -12.16 -7.35
C GLU A 41 8.81 -12.96 -6.31
N LYS A 42 9.19 -14.18 -6.69
CA LYS A 42 10.02 -15.00 -5.81
C LYS A 42 11.44 -14.45 -5.77
N THR A 43 11.93 -14.17 -4.56
CA THR A 43 13.31 -13.70 -4.37
C THR A 43 14.22 -14.91 -4.18
N PRO A 44 15.23 -15.12 -5.04
CA PRO A 44 16.19 -16.21 -4.86
C PRO A 44 17.03 -16.02 -3.60
N ASP A 45 17.47 -17.12 -3.00
CA ASP A 45 18.42 -17.07 -1.90
C ASP A 45 19.71 -16.40 -2.37
N ASN A 46 20.29 -15.53 -1.53
CA ASN A 46 21.52 -14.79 -1.85
C ASN A 46 21.40 -13.94 -3.12
N ALA A 47 20.23 -13.42 -3.42
CA ALA A 47 20.02 -12.54 -4.55
C ALA A 47 20.90 -11.29 -4.44
N SER A 48 21.52 -10.88 -5.58
CA SER A 48 22.25 -9.63 -5.63
C SER A 48 21.32 -8.44 -5.58
N GLU A 49 21.86 -7.27 -5.28
CA GLU A 49 21.09 -6.03 -5.27
C GLU A 49 20.44 -5.76 -6.64
N THR A 50 21.15 -6.05 -7.72
CA THR A 50 20.62 -5.90 -9.09
C THR A 50 19.39 -6.80 -9.31
N VAL A 51 19.44 -8.05 -8.84
CA VAL A 51 18.32 -8.97 -8.94
C VAL A 51 17.14 -8.48 -8.11
N GLU A 52 17.41 -8.02 -6.89
CA GLU A 52 16.38 -7.47 -6.02
C GLU A 52 15.74 -6.20 -6.59
N ASP A 53 16.54 -5.33 -7.21
CA ASP A 53 16.02 -4.14 -7.90
C ASP A 53 15.07 -4.53 -9.03
N GLY A 54 15.42 -5.54 -9.80
CA GLY A 54 14.56 -6.05 -10.88
C GLY A 54 13.24 -6.59 -10.34
N ILE A 55 13.28 -7.29 -9.22
CA ILE A 55 12.08 -7.81 -8.57
C ILE A 55 11.19 -6.66 -8.08
N ARG A 56 11.78 -5.67 -7.40
CA ARG A 56 11.04 -4.49 -6.95
C ARG A 56 10.40 -3.73 -8.11
N ASP A 57 11.10 -3.62 -9.23
CA ASP A 57 10.59 -2.94 -10.41
C ASP A 57 9.39 -3.68 -11.01
N LYS A 58 9.45 -5.01 -11.10
CA LYS A 58 8.33 -5.82 -11.60
C LYS A 58 7.11 -5.71 -10.69
N GLU A 59 7.32 -5.83 -9.38
CA GLU A 59 6.23 -5.64 -8.40
C GLU A 59 5.67 -4.23 -8.48
N GLY A 60 6.54 -3.24 -8.66
CA GLY A 60 6.14 -1.85 -8.82
C GLY A 60 5.27 -1.60 -10.04
N GLU A 61 5.57 -2.23 -11.17
CA GLU A 61 4.73 -2.14 -12.36
C GLU A 61 3.31 -2.64 -12.09
N ARG A 62 3.20 -3.73 -11.35
CA ARG A 62 1.88 -4.29 -10.97
C ARG A 62 1.11 -3.35 -10.05
N ILE A 63 1.80 -2.72 -9.10
CA ILE A 63 1.21 -1.74 -8.19
C ILE A 63 0.73 -0.53 -8.95
N LEU A 64 1.58 0.04 -9.81
CA LEU A 64 1.28 1.29 -10.51
C LEU A 64 0.10 1.20 -11.48
N LYS A 65 -0.23 0.00 -11.95
CA LYS A 65 -1.43 -0.20 -12.76
C LYS A 65 -2.72 0.19 -12.03
N TYR A 66 -2.72 0.13 -10.72
CA TYR A 66 -3.90 0.43 -9.90
C TYR A 66 -3.84 1.83 -9.29
N VAL A 67 -2.78 2.59 -9.53
CA VAL A 67 -2.64 3.94 -9.00
C VAL A 67 -3.25 4.95 -9.97
N LYS A 68 -4.30 5.62 -9.52
CA LYS A 68 -4.98 6.67 -10.32
C LYS A 68 -4.20 7.97 -10.23
N ASP A 69 -4.24 8.77 -11.30
CA ASP A 69 -3.49 10.03 -11.38
C ASP A 69 -3.90 11.05 -10.32
N ASP A 70 -5.18 11.06 -9.96
CA ASP A 70 -5.74 12.02 -9.00
C ASP A 70 -5.66 11.53 -7.54
N ALA A 71 -5.13 10.33 -7.31
CA ALA A 71 -5.04 9.78 -5.96
C ALA A 71 -3.82 10.33 -5.21
N TYR A 72 -3.98 10.51 -3.92
CA TYR A 72 -2.87 10.79 -3.01
C TYR A 72 -2.27 9.45 -2.57
N VAL A 73 -0.98 9.25 -2.80
CA VAL A 73 -0.30 7.97 -2.55
C VAL A 73 0.56 8.04 -1.30
N VAL A 74 0.37 7.08 -0.40
CA VAL A 74 1.16 6.92 0.82
C VAL A 74 1.82 5.55 0.77
N THR A 75 3.15 5.51 0.79
CA THR A 75 3.88 4.26 0.87
C THR A 75 4.22 3.96 2.32
N LEU A 76 4.02 2.70 2.72
CA LEU A 76 4.44 2.21 4.03
C LEU A 76 5.83 1.61 3.86
N GLU A 77 6.84 2.40 4.16
CA GLU A 77 8.21 2.12 3.82
C GLU A 77 9.12 2.20 5.05
N ILE A 78 10.13 1.32 5.12
CA ILE A 78 11.02 1.19 6.27
C ILE A 78 11.72 2.52 6.62
N LYS A 79 12.12 3.26 5.60
CA LYS A 79 12.80 4.56 5.77
C LYS A 79 11.83 5.74 5.86
N GLY A 80 10.55 5.45 5.93
CA GLY A 80 9.53 6.48 6.04
C GLY A 80 9.48 7.11 7.43
N LYS A 81 8.67 8.14 7.54
CA LYS A 81 8.42 8.84 8.79
C LYS A 81 7.38 8.09 9.61
N LEU A 82 7.67 7.86 10.89
CA LEU A 82 6.70 7.25 11.79
C LEU A 82 5.58 8.24 12.11
N LEU A 83 4.34 7.74 12.07
CA LEU A 83 3.16 8.51 12.46
C LEU A 83 2.40 7.75 13.54
N THR A 84 1.87 8.48 14.52
CA THR A 84 0.93 7.90 15.47
C THR A 84 -0.43 7.73 14.79
N SER A 85 -1.34 6.99 15.42
CA SER A 85 -2.70 6.84 14.90
C SER A 85 -3.42 8.18 14.81
N GLU A 86 -3.20 9.07 15.79
CA GLU A 86 -3.76 10.41 15.79
C GLU A 86 -3.21 11.27 14.66
N GLU A 87 -1.91 11.22 14.42
CA GLU A 87 -1.27 11.96 13.33
C GLU A 87 -1.77 11.49 11.97
N LEU A 88 -1.96 10.19 11.78
CA LEU A 88 -2.50 9.63 10.56
C LEU A 88 -3.96 10.09 10.35
N ALA A 89 -4.76 10.06 11.41
CA ALA A 89 -6.14 10.51 11.35
C ALA A 89 -6.23 12.00 10.96
N GLU A 90 -5.39 12.85 11.55
CA GLU A 90 -5.32 14.26 11.20
C GLU A 90 -4.93 14.48 9.75
N LYS A 91 -3.97 13.70 9.25
CA LYS A 91 -3.52 13.82 7.86
C LYS A 91 -4.63 13.45 6.89
N ILE A 92 -5.35 12.37 7.16
CA ILE A 92 -6.48 11.95 6.33
C ILE A 92 -7.58 13.01 6.33
N ASP A 93 -7.88 13.57 7.51
CA ASP A 93 -8.87 14.63 7.65
C ASP A 93 -8.49 15.88 6.83
N LYS A 94 -7.25 16.33 6.96
CA LYS A 94 -6.73 17.48 6.20
C LYS A 94 -6.80 17.25 4.70
N LEU A 95 -6.45 16.04 4.23
CA LEU A 95 -6.53 15.70 2.83
C LEU A 95 -7.97 15.78 2.32
N GLY A 96 -8.92 15.28 3.09
CA GLY A 96 -10.34 15.40 2.76
C GLY A 96 -10.80 16.84 2.66
N ILE A 97 -10.41 17.68 3.60
CA ILE A 97 -10.73 19.12 3.61
C ILE A 97 -10.14 19.82 2.37
N GLN A 98 -8.95 19.41 1.95
CA GLN A 98 -8.28 19.97 0.77
C GLN A 98 -8.84 19.47 -0.56
N GLY A 99 -9.83 18.59 -0.52
CA GLY A 99 -10.47 18.08 -1.73
C GLY A 99 -9.97 16.72 -2.22
N THR A 100 -9.10 16.06 -1.48
CA THR A 100 -8.64 14.71 -1.84
C THR A 100 -9.79 13.74 -1.64
N SER A 101 -10.18 13.04 -2.70
CA SER A 101 -11.28 12.07 -2.67
C SER A 101 -10.80 10.62 -2.66
N HIS A 102 -9.52 10.38 -2.94
CA HIS A 102 -8.95 9.04 -3.05
C HIS A 102 -7.54 9.00 -2.47
N ILE A 103 -7.33 8.15 -1.48
CA ILE A 103 -6.02 7.88 -0.89
C ILE A 103 -5.66 6.43 -1.17
N ILE A 104 -4.45 6.19 -1.64
CA ILE A 104 -3.93 4.85 -1.89
C ILE A 104 -2.77 4.60 -0.94
N PHE A 105 -2.88 3.56 -0.11
CA PHE A 105 -1.79 3.08 0.73
C PHE A 105 -1.13 1.88 0.06
N ILE A 106 0.19 1.86 0.01
CA ILE A 106 0.95 0.80 -0.64
C ILE A 106 1.86 0.12 0.36
N ILE A 107 1.74 -1.21 0.46
CA ILE A 107 2.60 -2.05 1.28
C ILE A 107 3.41 -2.94 0.36
N GLY A 108 4.73 -2.86 0.46
CA GLY A 108 5.64 -3.64 -0.38
C GLY A 108 5.79 -5.08 0.06
N GLY A 109 6.52 -5.85 -0.74
CA GLY A 109 6.88 -7.22 -0.44
C GLY A 109 8.06 -7.29 0.53
N SER A 110 8.68 -8.48 0.62
CA SER A 110 9.74 -8.76 1.59
C SER A 110 11.00 -7.90 1.41
N ILE A 111 11.24 -7.39 0.21
CA ILE A 111 12.40 -6.55 -0.10
C ILE A 111 12.05 -5.07 -0.29
N GLY A 112 10.84 -4.68 0.08
CA GLY A 112 10.41 -3.28 0.03
C GLY A 112 9.86 -2.84 -1.32
N LEU A 113 9.86 -1.54 -1.55
CA LEU A 113 9.27 -0.91 -2.73
C LEU A 113 10.32 -0.40 -3.70
N GLY A 114 10.00 -0.44 -4.99
CA GLY A 114 10.86 0.06 -6.05
C GLY A 114 10.83 1.58 -6.16
N LYS A 115 11.83 2.11 -6.86
CA LYS A 115 12.03 3.56 -6.99
C LYS A 115 10.88 4.29 -7.68
N GLU A 116 10.24 3.68 -8.67
CA GLU A 116 9.15 4.33 -9.40
C GLU A 116 7.90 4.48 -8.53
N VAL A 117 7.63 3.49 -7.67
CA VAL A 117 6.54 3.56 -6.70
C VAL A 117 6.83 4.68 -5.68
N LEU A 118 8.07 4.74 -5.17
CA LEU A 118 8.46 5.76 -4.20
C LEU A 118 8.38 7.17 -4.78
N LYS A 119 8.74 7.34 -6.04
CA LYS A 119 8.62 8.64 -6.72
C LYS A 119 7.17 9.10 -6.84
N ARG A 120 6.25 8.16 -7.00
CA ARG A 120 4.83 8.49 -7.16
C ARG A 120 4.17 8.89 -5.83
N SER A 121 4.74 8.43 -4.72
CA SER A 121 4.18 8.69 -3.37
C SER A 121 4.35 10.14 -2.90
#